data_348b9c4c82ac7e0c6b84961c98249d09
#
_entry.id   348b9c4c82ac7e0c6b84961c98249d09
#
_cell.length_a   1.000
_cell.length_b   1.000
_cell.length_c   1.000
_cell.angle_alpha   90.00
_cell.angle_beta   90.00
_cell.angle_gamma   90.00
#
_symmetry.space_group_name_H-M   'P 1'
#
loop_
_entity.id
_entity.type
_entity.pdbx_description
1 polymer ?
#
loop_
_entity_poly.entity_id
_entity_poly.type
_entity_poly.pdbx_seq_one_letter_code
_entity_poly.pdbx_strand_id
1 'polypeptide(L)'
;MKLGTKLALAALSTLALSGCYVVPATNPDGSIVYHHYPLPPVGTVPGPGSAPFPYGAAVPTVLQARLYPANDIASRTGVLSGTVTNMMTGKGRFQVQIGGEILSGEATRVSNDERRGVASAFGSGGTSMSCEYQMNSPVQGAGTCTLSTGAKYQVHIGS
;
A
#
# COMPACT_ATOMS: atom_id res chain seq x y z
N MET A 1 -28.64 3.38 70.50
CA MET A 1 -28.01 2.42 69.60
C MET A 1 -27.77 3.15 68.31
N LYS A 2 -26.50 3.54 67.96
CA LYS A 2 -26.12 4.29 66.78
C LYS A 2 -25.32 3.36 65.84
N LEU A 3 -25.95 2.99 64.73
CA LEU A 3 -25.35 2.17 63.71
C LEU A 3 -24.56 3.07 62.74
N GLY A 4 -23.23 3.03 62.80
CA GLY A 4 -22.36 3.81 61.95
C GLY A 4 -22.09 3.06 60.65
N THR A 5 -22.63 3.56 59.55
CA THR A 5 -22.37 3.05 58.20
C THR A 5 -21.04 3.59 57.71
N LYS A 6 -19.99 2.76 57.60
CA LYS A 6 -18.73 3.10 56.99
C LYS A 6 -18.87 2.89 55.48
N LEU A 7 -18.97 3.98 54.69
CA LEU A 7 -18.83 3.96 53.26
C LEU A 7 -17.33 3.80 52.92
N ALA A 8 -16.99 2.62 52.42
CA ALA A 8 -15.67 2.41 51.78
C ALA A 8 -15.71 2.93 50.35
N LEU A 9 -15.05 4.06 50.08
CA LEU A 9 -14.77 4.54 48.72
C LEU A 9 -13.70 3.63 48.09
N ALA A 10 -14.11 2.75 47.21
CA ALA A 10 -13.21 2.02 46.34
C ALA A 10 -12.77 2.97 45.18
N ALA A 11 -11.58 3.55 45.29
CA ALA A 11 -10.96 4.26 44.20
C ALA A 11 -10.50 3.23 43.13
N LEU A 12 -11.28 3.11 42.05
CA LEU A 12 -10.84 2.39 40.84
C LEU A 12 -9.76 3.22 40.16
N SER A 13 -8.50 2.85 40.36
CA SER A 13 -7.39 3.36 39.60
C SER A 13 -7.46 2.77 38.19
N THR A 14 -7.95 3.55 37.22
CA THR A 14 -7.85 3.22 35.80
C THR A 14 -6.39 3.38 35.35
N LEU A 15 -5.66 2.26 35.25
CA LEU A 15 -4.38 2.24 34.59
C LEU A 15 -4.62 2.52 33.11
N ALA A 16 -4.29 3.72 32.65
CA ALA A 16 -4.20 4.05 31.24
C ALA A 16 -2.97 3.30 30.66
N LEU A 17 -3.21 2.21 29.95
CA LEU A 17 -2.17 1.57 29.15
C LEU A 17 -1.87 2.48 27.95
N SER A 18 -0.82 3.28 28.07
CA SER A 18 -0.27 4.01 26.94
C SER A 18 0.54 3.01 26.08
N GLY A 19 -0.03 2.59 24.96
CA GLY A 19 0.67 1.78 23.97
C GLY A 19 1.48 2.68 23.01
N CYS A 20 2.62 2.18 22.55
CA CYS A 20 3.37 2.76 21.45
C CYS A 20 3.46 1.73 20.33
N TYR A 21 3.33 2.14 19.07
CA TYR A 21 3.69 1.29 17.96
C TYR A 21 5.05 1.69 17.41
N VAL A 22 5.78 0.72 16.88
CA VAL A 22 7.14 0.88 16.39
C VAL A 22 7.16 0.66 14.89
N VAL A 23 7.69 1.63 14.15
CA VAL A 23 7.84 1.55 12.70
C VAL A 23 9.31 1.46 12.35
N PRO A 24 9.77 0.39 11.68
CA PRO A 24 11.12 0.34 11.16
C PRO A 24 11.24 1.28 9.94
N ALA A 25 12.27 2.10 9.93
CA ALA A 25 12.67 2.92 8.79
C ALA A 25 14.11 2.57 8.39
N THR A 26 14.37 2.50 7.09
CA THR A 26 15.72 2.24 6.57
C THR A 26 16.38 3.55 6.20
N ASN A 27 17.53 3.84 6.76
CA ASN A 27 18.37 4.96 6.39
C ASN A 27 19.03 4.74 5.01
N PRO A 28 19.52 5.79 4.35
CA PRO A 28 20.27 5.68 3.08
C PRO A 28 21.54 4.84 3.16
N ASP A 29 22.10 4.64 4.35
CA ASP A 29 23.27 3.79 4.63
C ASP A 29 22.93 2.30 4.82
N GLY A 30 21.64 1.93 4.72
CA GLY A 30 21.14 0.56 4.91
C GLY A 30 20.87 0.19 6.37
N SER A 31 21.10 1.06 7.32
CA SER A 31 20.79 0.82 8.73
C SER A 31 19.28 0.93 9.00
N ILE A 32 18.77 0.07 9.91
CA ILE A 32 17.35 0.11 10.30
C ILE A 32 17.22 0.90 11.60
N VAL A 33 16.43 1.95 11.57
CA VAL A 33 16.07 2.75 12.74
C VAL A 33 14.61 2.49 13.09
N TYR A 34 14.32 2.34 14.37
CA TYR A 34 12.97 2.12 14.86
C TYR A 34 12.40 3.43 15.44
N HIS A 35 11.35 3.94 14.80
CA HIS A 35 10.63 5.10 15.29
C HIS A 35 9.48 4.67 16.19
N HIS A 36 9.45 5.21 17.41
CA HIS A 36 8.40 4.98 18.39
C HIS A 36 7.35 6.08 18.32
N TYR A 37 6.11 5.70 18.08
CA TYR A 37 4.97 6.63 18.04
C TYR A 37 4.03 6.30 19.20
N PRO A 38 3.69 7.27 20.07
CA PRO A 38 2.68 7.06 21.10
C PRO A 38 1.31 6.87 20.45
N LEU A 39 0.56 5.88 20.92
CA LEU A 39 -0.84 5.74 20.53
C LEU A 39 -1.66 6.84 21.22
N PRO A 40 -2.56 7.53 20.53
CA PRO A 40 -3.49 8.44 21.16
C PRO A 40 -4.37 7.65 22.15
N PRO A 41 -4.70 8.22 23.31
CA PRO A 41 -5.56 7.56 24.27
C PRO A 41 -6.92 7.22 23.63
N VAL A 42 -7.37 5.99 23.84
CA VAL A 42 -8.65 5.48 23.33
C VAL A 42 -9.78 6.36 23.90
N GLY A 43 -10.50 7.06 23.02
CA GLY A 43 -11.65 7.89 23.40
C GLY A 43 -11.53 9.39 23.15
N THR A 44 -10.39 9.88 22.71
CA THR A 44 -10.29 11.27 22.24
C THR A 44 -10.71 11.35 20.77
N VAL A 45 -12.01 11.45 20.51
CA VAL A 45 -12.50 11.97 19.24
C VAL A 45 -12.06 13.44 19.21
N PRO A 46 -11.28 13.91 18.20
CA PRO A 46 -10.97 15.33 18.09
C PRO A 46 -12.26 16.12 17.99
N GLY A 47 -12.50 16.99 18.97
CA GLY A 47 -13.64 17.91 18.92
C GLY A 47 -13.50 18.89 17.75
N PRO A 48 -14.59 19.50 17.27
CA PRO A 48 -14.54 20.53 16.25
C PRO A 48 -13.72 21.73 16.78
N GLY A 49 -12.46 21.83 16.36
CA GLY A 49 -11.50 22.83 16.84
C GLY A 49 -10.11 22.30 17.15
N SER A 50 -9.90 21.00 17.11
CA SER A 50 -8.54 20.43 17.16
C SER A 50 -7.77 20.88 15.93
N ALA A 51 -6.53 21.37 16.15
CA ALA A 51 -5.66 21.81 15.07
C ALA A 51 -5.63 20.80 13.95
N PRO A 52 -5.76 21.23 12.68
CA PRO A 52 -5.70 20.30 11.57
C PRO A 52 -4.36 19.55 11.64
N PHE A 53 -4.43 18.22 11.56
CA PHE A 53 -3.24 17.44 11.22
C PHE A 53 -2.56 18.15 10.04
N PRO A 54 -1.23 18.23 9.99
CA PRO A 54 -0.56 18.89 8.89
C PRO A 54 -1.10 18.29 7.58
N TYR A 55 -1.94 19.06 6.91
CA TYR A 55 -2.43 18.74 5.58
C TYR A 55 -1.21 18.57 4.68
N GLY A 56 -0.94 17.36 4.20
CA GLY A 56 0.00 17.25 3.14
C GLY A 56 0.88 16.03 3.03
N ALA A 57 0.87 15.08 3.94
CA ALA A 57 1.47 13.79 3.62
C ALA A 57 0.50 13.02 2.71
N ALA A 58 0.79 13.03 1.40
CA ALA A 58 0.03 12.23 0.45
C ALA A 58 0.10 10.75 0.86
N VAL A 59 -1.04 10.20 1.24
CA VAL A 59 -1.12 8.79 1.66
C VAL A 59 -1.00 7.90 0.43
N PRO A 60 -0.11 6.90 0.42
CA PRO A 60 -0.01 5.94 -0.67
C PRO A 60 -1.37 5.27 -0.92
N THR A 61 -1.80 5.28 -2.17
CA THR A 61 -3.07 4.66 -2.58
C THR A 61 -2.78 3.32 -3.25
N VAL A 62 -3.48 2.28 -2.82
CA VAL A 62 -3.37 0.95 -3.42
C VAL A 62 -4.50 0.76 -4.42
N LEU A 63 -4.15 0.46 -5.66
CA LEU A 63 -5.05 0.15 -6.76
C LEU A 63 -4.94 -1.33 -7.12
N GLN A 64 -6.04 -1.91 -7.57
CA GLN A 64 -6.05 -3.28 -8.10
C GLN A 64 -5.58 -3.27 -9.56
N ALA A 65 -4.79 -4.29 -9.93
CA ALA A 65 -4.43 -4.55 -11.32
C ALA A 65 -5.01 -5.89 -11.76
N ARG A 66 -5.73 -5.90 -12.86
CA ARG A 66 -6.23 -7.10 -13.52
C ARG A 66 -5.58 -7.23 -14.87
N LEU A 67 -4.96 -8.39 -15.13
CA LEU A 67 -4.26 -8.67 -16.37
C LEU A 67 -5.02 -9.77 -17.12
N TYR A 68 -5.56 -9.41 -18.27
CA TYR A 68 -6.32 -10.29 -19.14
C TYR A 68 -5.43 -10.85 -20.23
N PRO A 69 -5.45 -12.16 -20.52
CA PRO A 69 -4.66 -12.78 -21.56
C PRO A 69 -4.87 -12.12 -22.92
N ALA A 70 -3.79 -11.81 -23.64
CA ALA A 70 -3.80 -11.20 -24.96
C ALA A 70 -3.12 -12.05 -26.04
N ASN A 71 -2.63 -13.25 -25.68
CA ASN A 71 -2.14 -14.25 -26.62
C ASN A 71 -2.31 -15.67 -26.07
N ASP A 72 -2.07 -16.70 -26.91
CA ASP A 72 -2.26 -18.11 -26.56
C ASP A 72 -1.39 -18.56 -25.38
N ILE A 73 -0.18 -17.99 -25.24
CA ILE A 73 0.71 -18.31 -24.12
C ILE A 73 0.09 -17.84 -22.81
N ALA A 74 -0.39 -16.62 -22.78
CA ALA A 74 -1.05 -16.03 -21.60
C ALA A 74 -2.39 -16.74 -21.28
N SER A 75 -3.12 -17.20 -22.30
CA SER A 75 -4.39 -17.91 -22.12
C SER A 75 -4.25 -19.22 -21.33
N ARG A 76 -3.09 -19.86 -21.40
CA ARG A 76 -2.82 -21.08 -20.61
C ARG A 76 -2.70 -20.79 -19.11
N THR A 77 -2.25 -19.62 -18.74
CA THR A 77 -2.14 -19.17 -17.34
C THR A 77 -3.44 -18.53 -16.85
N GLY A 78 -4.21 -17.93 -17.77
CA GLY A 78 -5.47 -17.25 -17.47
C GLY A 78 -5.28 -15.81 -16.95
N VAL A 79 -6.30 -15.28 -16.30
CA VAL A 79 -6.32 -13.93 -15.76
C VAL A 79 -5.43 -13.84 -14.51
N LEU A 80 -4.60 -12.81 -14.45
CA LEU A 80 -3.75 -12.54 -13.30
C LEU A 80 -4.29 -11.35 -12.49
N SER A 81 -4.00 -11.36 -11.21
CA SER A 81 -4.33 -10.27 -10.28
C SER A 81 -3.07 -9.72 -9.65
N GLY A 82 -3.06 -8.42 -9.44
CA GLY A 82 -1.95 -7.74 -8.80
C GLY A 82 -2.40 -6.44 -8.15
N THR A 83 -1.45 -5.71 -7.61
CA THR A 83 -1.66 -4.42 -6.97
C THR A 83 -0.64 -3.40 -7.45
N VAL A 84 -1.06 -2.14 -7.51
CA VAL A 84 -0.18 -0.99 -7.75
C VAL A 84 -0.35 -0.04 -6.58
N THR A 85 0.71 0.16 -5.80
CA THR A 85 0.73 1.17 -4.74
C THR A 85 1.32 2.46 -5.29
N ASN A 86 0.51 3.49 -5.42
CA ASN A 86 0.98 4.80 -5.82
C ASN A 86 1.71 5.45 -4.64
N MET A 87 3.01 5.67 -4.78
CA MET A 87 3.86 6.24 -3.73
C MET A 87 3.80 7.78 -3.68
N MET A 88 2.95 8.42 -4.50
CA MET A 88 2.77 9.87 -4.61
C MET A 88 4.03 10.66 -5.00
N THR A 89 5.09 9.97 -5.40
CA THR A 89 6.40 10.54 -5.82
C THR A 89 6.62 10.45 -7.33
N GLY A 90 5.57 10.12 -8.11
CA GLY A 90 5.70 9.77 -9.54
C GLY A 90 6.13 8.32 -9.76
N LYS A 91 6.38 7.58 -8.69
CA LYS A 91 6.68 6.15 -8.69
C LYS A 91 5.53 5.36 -8.08
N GLY A 92 5.41 4.10 -8.49
CA GLY A 92 4.50 3.12 -7.90
C GLY A 92 5.22 1.81 -7.65
N ARG A 93 4.77 1.06 -6.65
CA ARG A 93 5.18 -0.33 -6.45
C ARG A 93 4.16 -1.23 -7.10
N PHE A 94 4.62 -2.13 -7.95
CA PHE A 94 3.79 -3.08 -8.67
C PHE A 94 4.06 -4.50 -8.17
N GLN A 95 2.99 -5.26 -7.89
CA GLN A 95 3.08 -6.67 -7.54
C GLN A 95 2.02 -7.46 -8.30
N VAL A 96 2.39 -8.64 -8.81
CA VAL A 96 1.48 -9.56 -9.48
C VAL A 96 1.83 -10.99 -9.14
N GLN A 97 0.82 -11.82 -8.95
CA GLN A 97 1.00 -13.24 -8.69
C GLN A 97 0.80 -14.06 -9.96
N ILE A 98 1.76 -14.93 -10.27
CA ILE A 98 1.75 -15.81 -11.44
C ILE A 98 2.17 -17.21 -11.01
N GLY A 99 1.26 -18.18 -11.11
CA GLY A 99 1.58 -19.60 -10.90
C GLY A 99 2.27 -19.95 -9.56
N GLY A 100 2.00 -19.18 -8.50
CA GLY A 100 2.64 -19.35 -7.19
C GLY A 100 3.90 -18.48 -6.98
N GLU A 101 4.38 -17.78 -7.99
CA GLU A 101 5.46 -16.79 -7.89
C GLU A 101 4.87 -15.39 -7.77
N ILE A 102 5.47 -14.55 -6.92
CA ILE A 102 5.15 -13.13 -6.81
C ILE A 102 6.22 -12.33 -7.55
N LEU A 103 5.82 -11.62 -8.59
CA LEU A 103 6.65 -10.64 -9.25
C LEU A 103 6.46 -9.30 -8.56
N SER A 104 7.55 -8.68 -8.17
CA SER A 104 7.57 -7.36 -7.54
C SER A 104 8.44 -6.40 -8.35
N GLY A 105 8.02 -5.16 -8.42
CA GLY A 105 8.76 -4.16 -9.18
C GLY A 105 8.23 -2.74 -9.01
N GLU A 106 8.71 -1.88 -9.87
CA GLU A 106 8.38 -0.46 -9.86
C GLU A 106 7.67 -0.04 -11.15
N ALA A 107 6.77 0.89 -10.98
CA ALA A 107 6.13 1.64 -12.04
C ALA A 107 6.62 3.10 -11.99
N THR A 108 7.01 3.65 -13.11
CA THR A 108 7.55 5.01 -13.21
C THR A 108 6.84 5.76 -14.33
N ARG A 109 6.51 7.02 -14.09
CA ARG A 109 5.95 7.90 -15.12
C ARG A 109 7.01 8.24 -16.15
N VAL A 110 6.60 8.33 -17.41
CA VAL A 110 7.46 8.83 -18.49
C VAL A 110 7.56 10.36 -18.36
N SER A 111 8.78 10.91 -18.53
CA SER A 111 9.02 12.35 -18.52
C SER A 111 8.08 13.06 -19.50
N ASN A 112 7.55 14.20 -19.10
CA ASN A 112 6.64 15.06 -19.88
C ASN A 112 5.22 14.51 -20.12
N ASP A 113 4.87 13.31 -19.63
CA ASP A 113 3.51 12.81 -19.66
C ASP A 113 3.14 12.20 -18.32
N GLU A 114 2.42 12.92 -17.49
CA GLU A 114 2.02 12.49 -16.15
C GLU A 114 1.05 11.28 -16.16
N ARG A 115 0.47 10.98 -17.31
CA ARG A 115 -0.51 9.90 -17.47
C ARG A 115 0.09 8.62 -18.00
N ARG A 116 1.25 8.68 -18.68
CA ARG A 116 1.92 7.51 -19.25
C ARG A 116 3.07 7.05 -18.37
N GLY A 117 3.26 5.74 -18.32
CA GLY A 117 4.35 5.16 -17.55
C GLY A 117 4.75 3.79 -18.05
N VAL A 118 5.86 3.34 -17.50
CA VAL A 118 6.39 1.99 -17.68
C VAL A 118 6.51 1.32 -16.33
N ALA A 119 6.38 0.00 -16.30
CA ALA A 119 6.60 -0.79 -15.09
C ALA A 119 7.44 -2.01 -15.42
N SER A 120 8.29 -2.40 -14.49
CA SER A 120 9.07 -3.63 -14.56
C SER A 120 8.95 -4.39 -13.25
N ALA A 121 8.75 -5.70 -13.30
CA ALA A 121 8.67 -6.55 -12.14
C ALA A 121 9.45 -7.84 -12.36
N PHE A 122 10.01 -8.38 -11.28
CA PHE A 122 10.84 -9.57 -11.27
C PHE A 122 10.37 -10.51 -10.17
N GLY A 123 10.39 -11.79 -10.45
CA GLY A 123 10.10 -12.85 -9.51
C GLY A 123 11.36 -13.63 -9.11
N SER A 124 11.28 -14.33 -7.99
CA SER A 124 12.39 -15.15 -7.47
C SER A 124 12.72 -16.37 -8.35
N GLY A 125 11.77 -16.83 -9.15
CA GLY A 125 11.95 -17.91 -10.11
C GLY A 125 12.57 -17.49 -11.44
N GLY A 126 12.95 -16.21 -11.59
CA GLY A 126 13.56 -15.67 -12.80
C GLY A 126 12.56 -15.15 -13.84
N THR A 127 11.27 -15.20 -13.54
CA THR A 127 10.26 -14.58 -14.41
C THR A 127 10.37 -13.07 -14.30
N SER A 128 10.32 -12.39 -15.45
CA SER A 128 10.24 -10.93 -15.48
C SER A 128 9.05 -10.46 -16.30
N MET A 129 8.57 -9.25 -15.99
CA MET A 129 7.45 -8.60 -16.66
C MET A 129 7.82 -7.15 -16.96
N SER A 130 7.50 -6.71 -18.17
CA SER A 130 7.57 -5.30 -18.59
C SER A 130 6.21 -4.84 -19.04
N CYS A 131 5.78 -3.67 -18.57
CA CYS A 131 4.49 -3.09 -18.88
C CYS A 131 4.62 -1.64 -19.36
N GLU A 132 3.73 -1.26 -20.27
CA GLU A 132 3.45 0.13 -20.60
C GLU A 132 2.00 0.42 -20.23
N TYR A 133 1.76 1.54 -19.56
CA TYR A 133 0.43 1.89 -19.08
C TYR A 133 0.11 3.37 -19.30
N GLN A 134 -1.18 3.65 -19.35
CA GLN A 134 -1.72 5.01 -19.38
C GLN A 134 -2.82 5.13 -18.33
N MET A 135 -2.71 6.15 -17.49
CA MET A 135 -3.74 6.49 -16.51
C MET A 135 -4.77 7.42 -17.15
N ASN A 136 -6.04 7.08 -17.01
CA ASN A 136 -7.16 7.91 -17.45
C ASN A 136 -7.60 8.87 -16.34
N SER A 137 -7.41 8.45 -15.08
CA SER A 137 -7.68 9.23 -13.87
C SER A 137 -6.62 8.87 -12.80
N PRO A 138 -6.58 9.54 -11.65
CA PRO A 138 -5.68 9.17 -10.56
C PRO A 138 -5.83 7.73 -10.05
N VAL A 139 -6.99 7.11 -10.28
CA VAL A 139 -7.35 5.77 -9.76
C VAL A 139 -7.70 4.76 -10.85
N GLN A 140 -7.63 5.12 -12.12
CA GLN A 140 -7.96 4.23 -13.24
C GLN A 140 -6.97 4.36 -14.37
N GLY A 141 -6.61 3.23 -14.98
CA GLY A 141 -5.71 3.17 -16.12
C GLY A 141 -5.79 1.83 -16.85
N ALA A 142 -5.15 1.79 -17.99
CA ALA A 142 -5.03 0.58 -18.80
C ALA A 142 -3.63 0.53 -19.44
N GLY A 143 -3.25 -0.66 -19.89
CA GLY A 143 -1.97 -0.85 -20.54
C GLY A 143 -1.76 -2.26 -21.05
N THR A 144 -0.52 -2.57 -21.39
CA THR A 144 -0.09 -3.88 -21.85
C THR A 144 1.12 -4.34 -21.07
N CYS A 145 1.19 -5.64 -20.78
CA CYS A 145 2.32 -6.26 -20.12
C CYS A 145 2.83 -7.44 -20.94
N THR A 146 4.14 -7.62 -20.97
CA THR A 146 4.79 -8.78 -21.60
C THR A 146 5.71 -9.44 -20.58
N LEU A 147 5.57 -10.76 -20.43
CA LEU A 147 6.45 -11.59 -19.60
C LEU A 147 7.66 -12.08 -20.39
N SER A 148 8.73 -12.43 -19.68
CA SER A 148 9.92 -13.10 -20.26
C SER A 148 9.59 -14.43 -20.97
N THR A 149 8.49 -15.07 -20.60
CA THR A 149 7.95 -16.28 -21.26
C THR A 149 7.28 -16.02 -22.61
N GLY A 150 7.13 -14.75 -23.00
CA GLY A 150 6.38 -14.34 -24.20
C GLY A 150 4.87 -14.21 -23.98
N ALA A 151 4.36 -14.45 -22.79
CA ALA A 151 2.97 -14.22 -22.46
C ALA A 151 2.65 -12.71 -22.48
N LYS A 152 1.57 -12.33 -23.16
CA LYS A 152 1.12 -10.93 -23.28
C LYS A 152 -0.23 -10.74 -22.60
N TYR A 153 -0.37 -9.64 -21.93
CA TYR A 153 -1.58 -9.28 -21.17
C TYR A 153 -2.03 -7.85 -21.44
N GLN A 154 -3.33 -7.66 -21.45
CA GLN A 154 -3.96 -6.35 -21.28
C GLN A 154 -4.11 -6.10 -19.78
N VAL A 155 -3.62 -4.98 -19.27
CA VAL A 155 -3.77 -4.62 -17.86
C VAL A 155 -4.81 -3.53 -17.69
N HIS A 156 -5.69 -3.73 -16.71
CA HIS A 156 -6.63 -2.73 -16.22
C HIS A 156 -6.28 -2.41 -14.78
N ILE A 157 -6.15 -1.13 -14.46
CA ILE A 157 -5.85 -0.61 -13.14
C ILE A 157 -7.06 0.14 -12.64
N GLY A 158 -7.51 -0.17 -11.43
CA GLY A 158 -8.67 0.48 -10.85
C GLY A 158 -8.84 0.18 -9.37
N SER A 159 -9.76 0.86 -8.72
CA SER A 159 -10.21 0.64 -7.33
C SER A 159 -11.63 0.11 -7.31
#